data_c3bf35ac007f29eb378d531aaad766da
#
_entry.id   c3bf35ac007f29eb378d531aaad766da
#
_cell.length_a   1.000
_cell.length_b   1.000
_cell.length_c   1.000
_cell.angle_alpha   90.00
_cell.angle_beta   90.00
_cell.angle_gamma   90.00
#
_symmetry.space_group_name_H-M   'P 1'
#
loop_
_entity.id
_entity.type
_entity.pdbx_description
1 polymer ?
#
loop_
_entity_poly.entity_id
_entity_poly.type
_entity_poly.pdbx_seq_one_letter_code
_entity_poly.pdbx_strand_id
1 'polypeptide(L)'
;MNTESEFVAHEPCPNCGSSDANSRYSDGHTFCFSCQTYTPAEDWTHTHTKMNNERVQFLGSAEQLHKRRISEATNSFYRIYRYGNTLRFPYYDESGRVVGFKIKSKKKDFHYEGTTTSTLFGQHLFPTSGKRIVITEGELDAASCYEVMSGWPMVSLPHGAASAKKDLQKQIPFLQGYQEIVLFFDNDEAGRTATELASGILPSGRVKVARLDNYKDASDALQAGDSDAIRRAIWDAKPYRPDGIV
;
A
#
# COMPACT_ATOMS: atom_id res chain seq x y z
N MET A 1 14.98 -23.89 -7.99
CA MET A 1 16.35 -23.37 -8.00
C MET A 1 16.24 -21.93 -8.47
N ASN A 2 16.45 -20.97 -7.56
CA ASN A 2 16.57 -19.56 -7.95
C ASN A 2 17.94 -19.41 -8.63
N THR A 3 17.97 -19.37 -9.93
CA THR A 3 19.16 -18.90 -10.66
C THR A 3 19.12 -17.38 -10.60
N GLU A 4 19.89 -16.80 -9.69
CA GLU A 4 20.18 -15.36 -9.71
C GLU A 4 20.82 -15.07 -11.08
N SER A 5 20.24 -14.08 -11.78
CA SER A 5 20.74 -13.65 -13.08
C SER A 5 22.02 -12.84 -12.87
N GLU A 6 23.14 -13.26 -13.46
CA GLU A 6 24.43 -12.62 -13.31
C GLU A 6 24.71 -11.68 -14.49
N PHE A 7 25.37 -10.56 -14.22
CA PHE A 7 25.83 -9.62 -15.24
C PHE A 7 26.87 -10.28 -16.15
N VAL A 8 26.73 -10.11 -17.46
CA VAL A 8 27.62 -10.68 -18.47
C VAL A 8 28.48 -9.63 -19.15
N ALA A 9 27.86 -8.57 -19.71
CA ALA A 9 28.59 -7.55 -20.47
C ALA A 9 27.78 -6.26 -20.64
N HIS A 10 28.49 -5.15 -20.93
CA HIS A 10 27.91 -3.94 -21.47
C HIS A 10 27.93 -3.98 -23.01
N GLU A 11 26.87 -3.46 -23.62
CA GLU A 11 26.71 -3.41 -25.07
C GLU A 11 25.96 -2.14 -25.51
N PRO A 12 26.01 -1.80 -26.82
CA PRO A 12 25.24 -0.69 -27.34
C PRO A 12 23.74 -0.89 -27.18
N CYS A 13 23.02 0.17 -26.81
CA CYS A 13 21.57 0.11 -26.69
C CYS A 13 20.88 0.35 -28.03
N PRO A 14 20.08 -0.58 -28.52
CA PRO A 14 19.38 -0.41 -29.80
C PRO A 14 18.28 0.66 -29.75
N ASN A 15 17.81 1.01 -28.54
CA ASN A 15 16.70 1.94 -28.35
C ASN A 15 17.17 3.42 -28.28
N CYS A 16 18.28 3.71 -27.56
CA CYS A 16 18.73 5.08 -27.37
C CYS A 16 20.09 5.40 -27.98
N GLY A 17 20.75 4.41 -28.60
CA GLY A 17 22.05 4.57 -29.24
C GLY A 17 23.24 4.78 -28.30
N SER A 18 23.07 4.64 -26.99
CA SER A 18 24.18 4.64 -26.03
C SER A 18 25.15 3.49 -26.36
N SER A 19 26.46 3.77 -26.34
CA SER A 19 27.48 2.82 -26.75
C SER A 19 27.70 1.65 -25.79
N ASP A 20 27.37 1.83 -24.50
CA ASP A 20 27.77 0.91 -23.41
C ASP A 20 26.78 0.86 -22.23
N ALA A 21 25.68 1.57 -22.29
CA ALA A 21 24.74 1.62 -21.15
C ALA A 21 23.76 0.43 -21.10
N ASN A 22 23.76 -0.46 -22.08
CA ASN A 22 22.90 -1.64 -22.10
C ASN A 22 23.63 -2.82 -21.48
N SER A 23 23.18 -3.28 -20.32
CA SER A 23 23.77 -4.44 -19.62
C SER A 23 23.05 -5.70 -20.01
N ARG A 24 23.80 -6.72 -20.43
CA ARG A 24 23.31 -8.09 -20.70
C ARG A 24 23.54 -8.98 -19.49
N TYR A 25 22.59 -9.85 -19.23
CA TYR A 25 22.60 -10.79 -18.11
C TYR A 25 22.59 -12.26 -18.57
N SER A 26 22.98 -13.19 -17.68
CA SER A 26 23.18 -14.60 -17.98
C SER A 26 21.93 -15.34 -18.41
N ASP A 27 20.75 -14.87 -18.06
CA ASP A 27 19.45 -15.38 -18.50
C ASP A 27 19.01 -14.78 -19.85
N GLY A 28 19.83 -13.94 -20.48
CA GLY A 28 19.60 -13.34 -21.80
C GLY A 28 18.84 -12.03 -21.82
N HIS A 29 18.29 -11.57 -20.67
CA HIS A 29 17.66 -10.25 -20.63
C HIS A 29 18.70 -9.11 -20.70
N THR A 30 18.28 -7.94 -21.14
CA THR A 30 19.10 -6.74 -21.10
C THR A 30 18.39 -5.57 -20.44
N PHE A 31 19.17 -4.66 -19.82
CA PHE A 31 18.68 -3.43 -19.23
C PHE A 31 19.60 -2.26 -19.58
N CYS A 32 19.03 -1.23 -20.20
CA CYS A 32 19.75 -0.01 -20.52
C CYS A 32 19.63 1.03 -19.40
N PHE A 33 20.74 1.39 -18.75
CA PHE A 33 20.75 2.39 -17.68
C PHE A 33 20.59 3.82 -18.18
N SER A 34 20.83 4.09 -19.47
CA SER A 34 20.66 5.42 -20.07
C SER A 34 19.20 5.76 -20.34
N CYS A 35 18.44 4.86 -21.00
CA CYS A 35 17.04 5.09 -21.34
C CYS A 35 16.06 4.25 -20.51
N GLN A 36 16.57 3.48 -19.55
CA GLN A 36 15.79 2.62 -18.64
C GLN A 36 14.92 1.56 -19.37
N THR A 37 15.31 1.18 -20.57
CA THR A 37 14.61 0.15 -21.32
C THR A 37 15.05 -1.23 -20.87
N TYR A 38 14.08 -2.08 -20.50
CA TYR A 38 14.27 -3.49 -20.24
C TYR A 38 13.89 -4.30 -21.49
N THR A 39 14.75 -5.23 -21.92
CA THR A 39 14.46 -6.15 -23.02
C THR A 39 14.56 -7.58 -22.48
N PRO A 40 13.47 -8.36 -22.50
CA PRO A 40 13.50 -9.74 -22.04
C PRO A 40 14.33 -10.63 -23.00
N ALA A 41 14.81 -11.76 -22.50
CA ALA A 41 15.45 -12.78 -23.33
C ALA A 41 14.49 -13.31 -24.41
N GLU A 42 15.00 -13.67 -25.60
CA GLU A 42 14.16 -14.17 -26.70
C GLU A 42 13.33 -15.41 -26.33
N ASP A 43 13.88 -16.30 -25.51
CA ASP A 43 13.18 -17.49 -24.99
C ASP A 43 12.18 -17.16 -23.86
N TRP A 44 12.25 -15.96 -23.31
CA TRP A 44 11.39 -15.54 -22.19
C TRP A 44 9.97 -15.21 -22.65
N THR A 45 9.78 -14.85 -23.92
CA THR A 45 8.48 -14.56 -24.49
C THR A 45 7.55 -15.79 -24.52
N HIS A 46 8.10 -17.02 -24.51
CA HIS A 46 7.30 -18.24 -24.52
C HIS A 46 6.94 -18.80 -23.14
N THR A 47 7.65 -18.41 -22.08
CA THR A 47 7.41 -18.94 -20.72
C THR A 47 6.67 -17.98 -19.81
N HIS A 48 6.71 -16.67 -20.06
CA HIS A 48 6.03 -15.67 -19.22
C HIS A 48 4.84 -14.96 -19.85
N THR A 49 4.53 -15.24 -21.14
CA THR A 49 3.27 -14.77 -21.76
C THR A 49 2.05 -15.60 -21.34
N LYS A 50 2.24 -16.57 -20.46
CA LYS A 50 1.18 -17.05 -19.57
C LYS A 50 1.22 -16.29 -18.24
N MET A 51 1.28 -14.98 -18.26
CA MET A 51 0.54 -14.23 -17.24
C MET A 51 -0.92 -14.57 -17.51
N ASN A 52 -1.38 -15.59 -16.79
CA ASN A 52 -2.75 -16.01 -16.74
C ASN A 52 -3.62 -14.76 -16.71
N ASN A 53 -4.44 -14.58 -17.74
CA ASN A 53 -5.73 -13.93 -17.63
C ASN A 53 -6.65 -14.78 -16.72
N GLU A 54 -6.10 -15.41 -15.68
CA GLU A 54 -6.88 -15.90 -14.57
C GLU A 54 -7.49 -14.67 -13.96
N ARG A 55 -8.78 -14.53 -14.23
CA ARG A 55 -9.61 -13.49 -13.61
C ARG A 55 -9.34 -13.59 -12.12
N VAL A 56 -8.76 -12.54 -11.56
CA VAL A 56 -8.52 -12.42 -10.13
C VAL A 56 -9.85 -12.73 -9.44
N GLN A 57 -9.91 -13.86 -8.71
CA GLN A 57 -11.16 -14.37 -8.17
C GLN A 57 -11.33 -13.93 -6.71
N PHE A 58 -12.53 -13.42 -6.40
CA PHE A 58 -12.94 -13.18 -5.03
C PHE A 58 -13.27 -14.51 -4.36
N LEU A 59 -12.31 -15.08 -3.62
CA LEU A 59 -12.49 -16.31 -2.86
C LEU A 59 -12.78 -15.98 -1.40
N GLY A 60 -13.75 -16.70 -0.81
CA GLY A 60 -14.16 -16.51 0.59
C GLY A 60 -15.35 -15.59 0.75
N SER A 61 -15.61 -15.17 1.98
CA SER A 61 -16.70 -14.30 2.38
C SER A 61 -16.24 -13.20 3.31
N ALA A 62 -16.94 -12.06 3.27
CA ALA A 62 -16.81 -11.08 4.33
C ALA A 62 -17.54 -11.63 5.57
N GLU A 63 -16.83 -11.67 6.68
CA GLU A 63 -17.39 -12.12 7.96
C GLU A 63 -16.83 -11.28 9.11
N GLN A 64 -17.50 -11.27 10.22
CA GLN A 64 -17.03 -10.55 11.40
C GLN A 64 -15.68 -11.11 11.88
N LEU A 65 -14.72 -10.22 12.13
CA LEU A 65 -13.44 -10.56 12.75
C LEU A 65 -13.53 -10.34 14.26
N HIS A 66 -14.14 -11.29 14.98
CA HIS A 66 -14.46 -11.16 16.41
C HIS A 66 -13.27 -10.70 17.27
N LYS A 67 -12.08 -11.33 17.10
CA LYS A 67 -10.88 -10.96 17.86
C LYS A 67 -10.40 -9.54 17.56
N ARG A 68 -10.68 -9.02 16.36
CA ARG A 68 -10.29 -7.68 15.93
C ARG A 68 -11.39 -6.65 16.11
N ARG A 69 -12.59 -7.10 16.51
CA ARG A 69 -13.79 -6.27 16.67
C ARG A 69 -14.17 -5.50 15.39
N ILE A 70 -13.83 -6.05 14.23
CA ILE A 70 -14.24 -5.50 12.93
C ILE A 70 -15.50 -6.24 12.49
N SER A 71 -16.56 -5.50 12.21
CA SER A 71 -17.87 -6.06 11.80
C SER A 71 -17.84 -6.64 10.39
N GLU A 72 -18.81 -7.49 10.09
CA GLU A 72 -19.07 -7.97 8.73
C GLU A 72 -19.36 -6.81 7.77
N ALA A 73 -20.06 -5.77 8.24
CA ALA A 73 -20.38 -4.60 7.44
C ALA A 73 -19.12 -3.87 6.96
N THR A 74 -18.15 -3.64 7.85
CA THR A 74 -16.85 -3.03 7.50
C THR A 74 -16.05 -3.93 6.56
N ASN A 75 -16.01 -5.24 6.82
CA ASN A 75 -15.30 -6.17 5.93
C ASN A 75 -15.96 -6.28 4.55
N SER A 76 -17.28 -6.23 4.48
CA SER A 76 -18.04 -6.19 3.22
C SER A 76 -17.75 -4.90 2.44
N PHE A 77 -17.71 -3.75 3.13
CA PHE A 77 -17.40 -2.46 2.52
C PHE A 77 -16.04 -2.46 1.84
N TYR A 78 -14.99 -2.94 2.55
CA TYR A 78 -13.62 -3.04 2.00
C TYR A 78 -13.41 -4.27 1.13
N ARG A 79 -14.36 -5.20 1.06
CA ARG A 79 -14.22 -6.53 0.44
C ARG A 79 -13.05 -7.33 1.03
N ILE A 80 -12.87 -7.23 2.35
CA ILE A 80 -11.93 -8.07 3.09
C ILE A 80 -12.58 -9.43 3.28
N TYR A 81 -12.03 -10.46 2.64
CA TYR A 81 -12.60 -11.79 2.66
C TYR A 81 -11.75 -12.75 3.46
N ARG A 82 -12.43 -13.60 4.24
CA ARG A 82 -11.80 -14.76 4.83
C ARG A 82 -11.94 -15.95 3.88
N TYR A 83 -10.80 -16.58 3.60
CA TYR A 83 -10.75 -17.85 2.88
C TYR A 83 -9.89 -18.83 3.66
N GLY A 84 -10.53 -19.82 4.29
CA GLY A 84 -9.87 -20.74 5.22
C GLY A 84 -9.19 -19.99 6.37
N ASN A 85 -7.87 -20.12 6.47
CA ASN A 85 -7.07 -19.50 7.51
C ASN A 85 -6.42 -18.17 7.10
N THR A 86 -6.82 -17.61 5.95
CA THR A 86 -6.25 -16.38 5.41
C THR A 86 -7.28 -15.26 5.35
N LEU A 87 -6.77 -14.02 5.40
CA LEU A 87 -7.52 -12.81 5.03
C LEU A 87 -7.00 -12.32 3.68
N ARG A 88 -7.92 -11.95 2.80
CA ARG A 88 -7.66 -11.48 1.44
C ARG A 88 -8.09 -10.02 1.31
N PHE A 89 -7.16 -9.16 0.94
CA PHE A 89 -7.35 -7.72 0.76
C PHE A 89 -7.25 -7.41 -0.73
N PRO A 90 -8.35 -6.99 -1.38
CA PRO A 90 -8.33 -6.70 -2.80
C PRO A 90 -7.64 -5.37 -3.09
N TYR A 91 -6.87 -5.35 -4.19
CA TYR A 91 -6.26 -4.15 -4.72
C TYR A 91 -6.80 -3.83 -6.12
N TYR A 92 -6.94 -2.56 -6.39
CA TYR A 92 -7.57 -2.05 -7.59
C TYR A 92 -6.60 -1.15 -8.35
N ASP A 93 -6.72 -1.13 -9.68
CA ASP A 93 -6.04 -0.13 -10.51
C ASP A 93 -6.83 1.21 -10.50
N GLU A 94 -6.28 2.22 -11.16
CA GLU A 94 -6.90 3.55 -11.27
C GLU A 94 -8.24 3.53 -12.00
N SER A 95 -8.52 2.49 -12.79
CA SER A 95 -9.81 2.30 -13.48
C SER A 95 -10.86 1.59 -12.60
N GLY A 96 -10.52 1.24 -11.35
CA GLY A 96 -11.40 0.53 -10.43
C GLY A 96 -11.53 -0.98 -10.71
N ARG A 97 -10.62 -1.58 -11.50
CA ARG A 97 -10.58 -3.03 -11.72
C ARG A 97 -9.71 -3.70 -10.66
N VAL A 98 -10.16 -4.85 -10.15
CA VAL A 98 -9.33 -5.67 -9.26
C VAL A 98 -8.15 -6.22 -10.04
N VAL A 99 -6.95 -5.98 -9.56
CA VAL A 99 -5.69 -6.42 -10.18
C VAL A 99 -4.95 -7.45 -9.33
N GLY A 100 -5.29 -7.58 -8.05
CA GLY A 100 -4.66 -8.56 -7.18
C GLY A 100 -5.23 -8.57 -5.77
N PHE A 101 -4.69 -9.49 -4.97
CA PHE A 101 -4.94 -9.59 -3.54
C PHE A 101 -3.64 -9.64 -2.76
N LYS A 102 -3.60 -8.92 -1.66
CA LYS A 102 -2.65 -9.18 -0.59
C LYS A 102 -3.28 -10.17 0.37
N ILE A 103 -2.58 -11.24 0.69
CA ILE A 103 -3.09 -12.35 1.48
C ILE A 103 -2.28 -12.45 2.75
N LYS A 104 -2.98 -12.39 3.88
CA LYS A 104 -2.39 -12.51 5.22
C LYS A 104 -2.71 -13.86 5.82
N SER A 105 -1.68 -14.65 6.14
CA SER A 105 -1.84 -15.90 6.87
C SER A 105 -1.93 -15.68 8.38
N LYS A 106 -2.32 -16.73 9.13
CA LYS A 106 -2.28 -16.71 10.62
C LYS A 106 -0.86 -16.53 11.17
N LYS A 107 0.17 -16.93 10.43
CA LYS A 107 1.58 -16.80 10.82
C LYS A 107 2.14 -15.39 10.60
N LYS A 108 1.29 -14.42 10.23
CA LYS A 108 1.65 -13.05 9.86
C LYS A 108 2.47 -12.93 8.57
N ASP A 109 2.59 -14.00 7.79
CA ASP A 109 3.21 -13.96 6.48
C ASP A 109 2.25 -13.33 5.47
N PHE A 110 2.80 -12.54 4.56
CA PHE A 110 2.07 -11.94 3.46
C PHE A 110 2.55 -12.52 2.14
N HIS A 111 1.63 -12.79 1.25
CA HIS A 111 1.94 -13.03 -0.17
C HIS A 111 0.92 -12.29 -1.04
N TYR A 112 1.24 -12.19 -2.31
CA TYR A 112 0.41 -11.48 -3.27
C TYR A 112 -0.05 -12.44 -4.36
N GLU A 113 -1.32 -12.34 -4.74
CA GLU A 113 -1.88 -12.96 -5.94
C GLU A 113 -2.23 -11.85 -6.93
N GLY A 114 -1.89 -12.06 -8.22
CA GLY A 114 -2.05 -11.04 -9.24
C GLY A 114 -0.95 -9.98 -9.19
N THR A 115 -1.27 -8.75 -9.59
CA THR A 115 -0.33 -7.64 -9.66
C THR A 115 -0.40 -6.80 -8.40
N THR A 116 0.76 -6.40 -7.85
CA THR A 116 0.83 -5.38 -6.80
C THR A 116 0.55 -4.03 -7.43
N THR A 117 -0.51 -3.39 -6.99
CA THR A 117 -0.93 -2.11 -7.54
C THR A 117 -0.24 -0.95 -6.85
N SER A 118 -0.30 0.21 -7.51
CA SER A 118 0.14 1.47 -6.95
C SER A 118 -0.94 2.24 -6.18
N THR A 119 -2.21 1.82 -6.21
CA THR A 119 -3.27 2.50 -5.44
C THR A 119 -3.20 2.14 -3.96
N LEU A 120 -3.70 3.05 -3.10
CA LEU A 120 -3.86 2.76 -1.68
C LEU A 120 -4.98 1.74 -1.48
N PHE A 121 -4.86 0.90 -0.46
CA PHE A 121 -5.95 0.00 -0.09
C PHE A 121 -7.20 0.80 0.27
N GLY A 122 -8.33 0.44 -0.32
CA GLY A 122 -9.60 1.13 -0.11
C GLY A 122 -9.77 2.45 -0.88
N GLN A 123 -8.77 2.93 -1.61
CA GLN A 123 -8.82 4.22 -2.32
C GLN A 123 -10.04 4.35 -3.25
N HIS A 124 -10.40 3.29 -3.98
CA HIS A 124 -11.52 3.24 -4.92
C HIS A 124 -12.90 3.39 -4.26
N LEU A 125 -12.99 3.29 -2.93
CA LEU A 125 -14.23 3.39 -2.16
C LEU A 125 -14.59 4.84 -1.80
N PHE A 126 -13.67 5.77 -2.00
CA PHE A 126 -13.83 7.14 -1.54
C PHE A 126 -13.72 8.14 -2.70
N PRO A 127 -14.35 9.31 -2.56
CA PRO A 127 -14.26 10.36 -3.56
C PRO A 127 -12.81 10.87 -3.70
N THR A 128 -12.49 11.43 -4.86
CA THR A 128 -11.15 11.98 -5.16
C THR A 128 -10.86 13.31 -4.48
N SER A 129 -11.80 13.84 -3.69
CA SER A 129 -11.64 15.09 -2.94
C SER A 129 -12.48 15.09 -1.67
N GLY A 130 -12.06 15.89 -0.68
CA GLY A 130 -12.79 16.00 0.57
C GLY A 130 -12.09 16.85 1.62
N LYS A 131 -12.70 16.91 2.80
CA LYS A 131 -12.12 17.64 3.92
C LYS A 131 -10.91 16.92 4.51
N ARG A 132 -11.03 15.63 4.76
CA ARG A 132 -9.99 14.83 5.44
C ARG A 132 -9.94 13.41 4.89
N ILE A 133 -8.72 12.90 4.75
CA ILE A 133 -8.44 11.48 4.51
C ILE A 133 -7.46 10.99 5.58
N VAL A 134 -7.64 9.76 6.05
CA VAL A 134 -6.72 9.09 6.99
C VAL A 134 -5.99 7.99 6.25
N ILE A 135 -4.68 7.95 6.40
CA ILE A 135 -3.80 6.94 5.80
C ILE A 135 -3.13 6.16 6.92
N THR A 136 -3.44 4.89 7.03
CA THR A 136 -2.82 3.96 7.98
C THR A 136 -1.69 3.16 7.33
N GLU A 137 -0.90 2.45 8.14
CA GLU A 137 0.15 1.59 7.61
C GLU A 137 -0.41 0.29 7.03
N GLY A 138 -1.35 -0.35 7.71
CA GLY A 138 -1.92 -1.64 7.35
C GLY A 138 -3.41 -1.59 7.03
N GLU A 139 -3.87 -2.59 6.26
CA GLU A 139 -5.26 -2.71 5.80
C GLU A 139 -6.24 -2.88 6.96
N LEU A 140 -5.83 -3.63 8.00
CA LEU A 140 -6.67 -3.85 9.18
C LEU A 140 -6.76 -2.61 10.06
N ASP A 141 -5.77 -1.71 9.99
CA ASP A 141 -5.81 -0.42 10.70
C ASP A 141 -6.79 0.53 10.01
N ALA A 142 -6.79 0.56 8.68
CA ALA A 142 -7.80 1.31 7.91
C ALA A 142 -9.21 0.81 8.21
N ALA A 143 -9.41 -0.52 8.22
CA ALA A 143 -10.69 -1.11 8.58
C ALA A 143 -11.08 -0.82 10.03
N SER A 144 -10.12 -0.82 10.97
CA SER A 144 -10.37 -0.48 12.38
C SER A 144 -10.77 0.98 12.57
N CYS A 145 -10.12 1.90 11.85
CA CYS A 145 -10.50 3.31 11.85
C CYS A 145 -11.91 3.51 11.26
N TYR A 146 -12.22 2.82 10.17
CA TYR A 146 -13.55 2.89 9.55
C TYR A 146 -14.66 2.29 10.41
N GLU A 147 -14.38 1.21 11.14
CA GLU A 147 -15.31 0.63 12.11
C GLU A 147 -15.76 1.65 13.16
N VAL A 148 -14.84 2.52 13.58
CA VAL A 148 -15.09 3.57 14.58
C VAL A 148 -15.70 4.83 13.97
N MET A 149 -15.34 5.18 12.74
CA MET A 149 -15.71 6.43 12.07
C MET A 149 -16.19 6.15 10.64
N SER A 150 -17.25 5.34 10.52
CA SER A 150 -17.83 4.97 9.23
C SER A 150 -18.20 6.21 8.38
N GLY A 151 -18.02 6.08 7.07
CA GLY A 151 -18.26 7.17 6.13
C GLY A 151 -17.09 8.16 5.95
N TRP A 152 -16.03 8.04 6.74
CA TRP A 152 -14.81 8.84 6.56
C TRP A 152 -13.82 8.12 5.65
N PRO A 153 -13.10 8.85 4.77
CA PRO A 153 -12.04 8.26 3.94
C PRO A 153 -10.91 7.68 4.80
N MET A 154 -10.85 6.35 4.85
CA MET A 154 -9.83 5.57 5.56
C MET A 154 -9.15 4.63 4.58
N VAL A 155 -7.87 4.84 4.32
CA VAL A 155 -7.06 4.06 3.36
C VAL A 155 -5.79 3.57 4.02
N SER A 156 -5.10 2.60 3.42
CA SER A 156 -3.79 2.20 3.91
C SER A 156 -2.73 2.07 2.82
N LEU A 157 -1.48 2.04 3.26
CA LEU A 157 -0.34 1.73 2.40
C LEU A 157 -0.44 0.30 1.87
N PRO A 158 -0.16 0.04 0.58
CA PRO A 158 -0.16 -1.33 0.06
C PRO A 158 1.03 -2.16 0.53
N HIS A 159 2.20 -1.53 0.76
CA HIS A 159 3.44 -2.24 1.06
C HIS A 159 4.03 -1.88 2.44
N GLY A 160 3.26 -1.22 3.32
CA GLY A 160 3.67 -0.83 4.68
C GLY A 160 4.69 0.30 4.73
N ALA A 161 5.22 0.55 5.95
CA ALA A 161 6.08 1.70 6.26
C ALA A 161 7.30 1.86 5.35
N ALA A 162 8.01 0.78 5.05
CA ALA A 162 9.25 0.83 4.26
C ALA A 162 9.06 1.41 2.85
N SER A 163 7.87 1.28 2.28
CA SER A 163 7.53 1.77 0.94
C SER A 163 6.68 3.04 0.95
N ALA A 164 6.37 3.60 2.13
CA ALA A 164 5.43 4.71 2.29
C ALA A 164 5.68 5.88 1.34
N LYS A 165 6.93 6.36 1.27
CA LYS A 165 7.30 7.47 0.37
C LYS A 165 6.98 7.15 -1.08
N LYS A 166 7.39 5.97 -1.58
CA LYS A 166 7.21 5.54 -2.97
C LYS A 166 5.72 5.37 -3.31
N ASP A 167 4.97 4.74 -2.40
CA ASP A 167 3.54 4.48 -2.60
C ASP A 167 2.73 5.79 -2.59
N LEU A 168 2.98 6.68 -1.63
CA LEU A 168 2.29 7.95 -1.54
C LEU A 168 2.66 8.92 -2.66
N GLN A 169 3.91 8.91 -3.13
CA GLN A 169 4.34 9.75 -4.24
C GLN A 169 3.51 9.51 -5.51
N LYS A 170 3.16 8.25 -5.77
CA LYS A 170 2.29 7.89 -6.91
C LYS A 170 0.84 8.36 -6.71
N GLN A 171 0.41 8.56 -5.48
CA GLN A 171 -0.96 8.93 -5.14
C GLN A 171 -1.15 10.42 -4.84
N ILE A 172 -0.13 11.26 -5.06
CA ILE A 172 -0.23 12.71 -4.91
C ILE A 172 -1.43 13.29 -5.68
N PRO A 173 -1.71 12.90 -6.96
CA PRO A 173 -2.88 13.41 -7.69
C PRO A 173 -4.22 13.14 -6.99
N PHE A 174 -4.36 11.99 -6.34
CA PHE A 174 -5.54 11.66 -5.54
C PHE A 174 -5.56 12.44 -4.22
N LEU A 175 -4.44 12.43 -3.49
CA LEU A 175 -4.33 13.00 -2.15
C LEU A 175 -4.44 14.53 -2.14
N GLN A 176 -4.01 15.21 -3.18
CA GLN A 176 -4.13 16.68 -3.28
C GLN A 176 -5.57 17.18 -3.34
N GLY A 177 -6.54 16.32 -3.62
CA GLY A 177 -7.96 16.64 -3.53
C GLY A 177 -8.48 16.85 -2.09
N TYR A 178 -7.71 16.42 -1.09
CA TYR A 178 -8.10 16.54 0.31
C TYR A 178 -7.47 17.76 0.98
N GLN A 179 -8.25 18.44 1.84
CA GLN A 179 -7.76 19.61 2.59
C GLN A 179 -6.81 19.20 3.72
N GLU A 180 -7.07 18.06 4.34
CA GLU A 180 -6.25 17.48 5.41
C GLU A 180 -5.91 16.00 5.10
N ILE A 181 -4.64 15.66 5.25
CA ILE A 181 -4.13 14.30 5.11
C ILE A 181 -3.58 13.87 6.47
N VAL A 182 -4.26 12.95 7.13
CA VAL A 182 -3.86 12.44 8.44
C VAL A 182 -3.06 11.16 8.25
N LEU A 183 -1.78 11.19 8.61
CA LEU A 183 -0.94 10.00 8.70
C LEU A 183 -1.15 9.36 10.06
N PHE A 184 -1.61 8.11 10.07
CA PHE A 184 -1.88 7.33 11.27
C PHE A 184 -1.13 5.99 11.19
N PHE A 185 0.21 6.07 11.22
CA PHE A 185 1.11 4.93 11.14
C PHE A 185 1.42 4.35 12.51
N ASP A 186 2.00 3.16 12.53
CA ASP A 186 2.34 2.45 13.75
C ASP A 186 3.20 3.30 14.69
N ASN A 187 2.99 3.15 15.98
CA ASN A 187 3.71 3.92 16.99
C ASN A 187 5.06 3.29 17.35
N ASP A 188 5.81 2.90 16.32
CA ASP A 188 7.18 2.37 16.44
C ASP A 188 8.16 3.20 15.60
N GLU A 189 9.44 2.82 15.56
CA GLU A 189 10.48 3.55 14.85
C GLU A 189 10.24 3.56 13.34
N ALA A 190 9.79 2.42 12.77
CA ALA A 190 9.49 2.32 11.34
C ALA A 190 8.34 3.25 10.94
N GLY A 191 7.26 3.29 11.73
CA GLY A 191 6.13 4.20 11.50
C GLY A 191 6.50 5.68 11.67
N ARG A 192 7.41 6.02 12.60
CA ARG A 192 7.94 7.39 12.73
C ARG A 192 8.74 7.80 11.50
N THR A 193 9.69 6.98 11.07
CA THR A 193 10.50 7.22 9.87
C THR A 193 9.60 7.34 8.62
N ALA A 194 8.63 6.47 8.46
CA ALA A 194 7.66 6.53 7.37
C ALA A 194 6.86 7.83 7.40
N THR A 195 6.47 8.31 8.59
CA THR A 195 5.74 9.58 8.75
C THR A 195 6.58 10.77 8.27
N GLU A 196 7.86 10.83 8.63
CA GLU A 196 8.77 11.89 8.19
C GLU A 196 8.95 11.89 6.67
N LEU A 197 9.26 10.72 6.09
CA LEU A 197 9.45 10.56 4.65
C LEU A 197 8.19 10.89 3.86
N ALA A 198 7.01 10.47 4.34
CA ALA A 198 5.72 10.75 3.73
C ALA A 198 5.38 12.25 3.81
N SER A 199 5.60 12.85 4.97
CA SER A 199 5.30 14.29 5.18
C SER A 199 6.14 15.20 4.27
N GLY A 200 7.36 14.78 3.94
CA GLY A 200 8.24 15.56 3.06
C GLY A 200 7.82 15.59 1.58
N ILE A 201 6.92 14.70 1.15
CA ILE A 201 6.48 14.63 -0.25
C ILE A 201 5.02 15.00 -0.45
N LEU A 202 4.23 15.01 0.62
CA LEU A 202 2.80 15.36 0.57
C LEU A 202 2.60 16.89 0.55
N PRO A 203 1.42 17.37 0.10
CA PRO A 203 1.14 18.81 0.02
C PRO A 203 1.39 19.51 1.34
N SER A 204 2.27 20.54 1.29
CA SER A 204 2.66 21.31 2.49
C SER A 204 1.46 21.95 3.19
N GLY A 205 1.51 21.97 4.52
CA GLY A 205 0.46 22.55 5.36
C GLY A 205 -0.82 21.71 5.49
N ARG A 206 -0.94 20.59 4.77
CA ARG A 206 -2.12 19.70 4.83
C ARG A 206 -1.90 18.44 5.66
N VAL A 207 -0.64 18.10 5.95
CA VAL A 207 -0.29 16.88 6.67
C VAL A 207 -0.50 17.06 8.16
N LYS A 208 -1.24 16.13 8.74
CA LYS A 208 -1.41 15.96 10.18
C LYS A 208 -0.96 14.57 10.59
N VAL A 209 -0.56 14.41 11.83
CA VAL A 209 -0.12 13.13 12.39
C VAL A 209 -1.04 12.76 13.55
N ALA A 210 -1.66 11.60 13.46
CA ALA A 210 -2.40 10.97 14.53
C ALA A 210 -1.48 10.01 15.29
N ARG A 211 -1.59 9.96 16.62
CA ARG A 211 -0.81 9.10 17.51
C ARG A 211 -1.70 8.50 18.58
N LEU A 212 -1.37 7.29 18.98
CA LEU A 212 -1.97 6.60 20.13
C LEU A 212 -0.93 6.52 21.26
N ASP A 213 -1.32 6.92 22.48
CA ASP A 213 -0.38 6.91 23.60
C ASP A 213 -0.11 5.49 24.14
N ASN A 214 -1.15 4.64 24.13
CA ASN A 214 -1.12 3.34 24.82
C ASN A 214 -1.18 2.12 23.89
N TYR A 215 -1.24 2.33 22.57
CA TYR A 215 -1.40 1.27 21.58
C TYR A 215 -0.36 1.42 20.48
N LYS A 216 0.02 0.29 19.91
CA LYS A 216 0.94 0.29 18.77
C LYS A 216 0.27 0.87 17.51
N ASP A 217 -0.95 0.43 17.24
CA ASP A 217 -1.70 0.77 16.02
C ASP A 217 -3.21 0.84 16.30
N ALA A 218 -4.00 1.25 15.30
CA ALA A 218 -5.44 1.38 15.41
C ALA A 218 -6.14 0.03 15.64
N SER A 219 -5.61 -1.06 15.05
CA SER A 219 -6.16 -2.40 15.25
C SER A 219 -5.98 -2.87 16.68
N ASP A 220 -4.84 -2.58 17.33
CA ASP A 220 -4.61 -2.92 18.74
C ASP A 220 -5.57 -2.16 19.66
N ALA A 221 -5.78 -0.86 19.42
CA ALA A 221 -6.73 -0.05 20.17
C ALA A 221 -8.16 -0.59 20.06
N LEU A 222 -8.60 -0.93 18.83
CA LEU A 222 -9.93 -1.50 18.60
C LEU A 222 -10.09 -2.87 19.28
N GLN A 223 -9.09 -3.74 19.22
CA GLN A 223 -9.07 -5.04 19.91
C GLN A 223 -9.21 -4.88 21.42
N ALA A 224 -8.56 -3.89 22.00
CA ALA A 224 -8.69 -3.55 23.42
C ALA A 224 -10.08 -2.97 23.76
N GLY A 225 -10.87 -2.55 22.78
CA GLY A 225 -12.20 -1.95 22.94
C GLY A 225 -12.16 -0.44 23.15
N ASP A 226 -11.02 0.20 22.92
CA ASP A 226 -10.85 1.64 23.07
C ASP A 226 -11.06 2.38 21.74
N SER A 227 -12.31 2.34 21.25
CA SER A 227 -12.72 3.09 20.05
C SER A 227 -12.54 4.59 20.22
N ASP A 228 -12.62 5.10 21.45
CA ASP A 228 -12.47 6.53 21.73
C ASP A 228 -11.03 6.99 21.55
N ALA A 229 -10.04 6.13 21.81
CA ALA A 229 -8.64 6.45 21.52
C ALA A 229 -8.42 6.68 20.03
N ILE A 230 -8.97 5.81 19.17
CA ILE A 230 -8.87 5.96 17.70
C ILE A 230 -9.54 7.28 17.27
N ARG A 231 -10.74 7.55 17.76
CA ARG A 231 -11.52 8.75 17.41
C ARG A 231 -10.75 10.02 17.82
N ARG A 232 -10.26 10.07 19.07
CA ARG A 232 -9.46 11.21 19.56
C ARG A 232 -8.18 11.38 18.76
N ALA A 233 -7.44 10.31 18.47
CA ALA A 233 -6.19 10.38 17.71
C ALA A 233 -6.40 11.03 16.33
N ILE A 234 -7.48 10.64 15.63
CA ILE A 234 -7.80 11.19 14.29
C ILE A 234 -8.32 12.64 14.41
N TRP A 235 -9.16 12.94 15.42
CA TRP A 235 -9.78 14.24 15.59
C TRP A 235 -8.75 15.30 15.99
N ASP A 236 -7.86 14.93 16.93
CA ASP A 236 -6.84 15.79 17.53
C ASP A 236 -5.49 15.72 16.82
N ALA A 237 -5.44 15.08 15.62
CA ALA A 237 -4.22 14.96 14.84
C ALA A 237 -3.52 16.30 14.67
N LYS A 238 -2.22 16.33 14.99
CA LYS A 238 -1.44 17.58 15.00
C LYS A 238 -0.82 17.85 13.62
N PRO A 239 -0.74 19.11 13.20
CA PRO A 239 0.03 19.47 12.01
C PRO A 239 1.45 18.89 12.11
N TYR A 240 1.91 18.25 11.02
CA TYR A 240 3.30 17.81 10.96
C TYR A 240 4.24 19.03 10.94
N ARG A 241 5.21 19.02 11.82
CA ARG A 241 6.29 20.02 11.86
C ARG A 241 7.61 19.24 11.82
N PRO A 242 8.47 19.46 10.80
CA PRO A 242 9.81 18.90 10.81
C PRO A 242 10.57 19.34 12.05
N ASP A 243 11.41 18.47 12.60
CA ASP A 243 12.28 18.81 13.71
C ASP A 243 13.20 19.98 13.30
N GLY A 244 13.30 20.99 14.17
CA GLY A 244 14.17 22.16 13.95
C GLY A 244 13.49 23.39 13.31
N ILE A 245 12.20 23.35 13.03
CA ILE A 245 11.41 24.54 12.66
C ILE A 245 10.63 25.01 13.88
N VAL A 246 11.07 26.13 14.45
CA VAL A 246 10.42 26.84 15.58
C VAL A 246 9.34 27.77 15.04
#